data_3cfc08301c7796c5e6b52524eff12fee
#
_entry.id   3cfc08301c7796c5e6b52524eff12fee
#
_cell.length_a   1.000
_cell.length_b   1.000
_cell.length_c   1.000
_cell.angle_alpha   90.00
_cell.angle_beta   90.00
_cell.angle_gamma   90.00
#
_symmetry.space_group_name_H-M   'P 1'
#
loop_
_entity.id
_entity.type
_entity.pdbx_description
1 polymer ?
#
loop_
_entity_poly.entity_id
_entity_poly.type
_entity_poly.pdbx_seq_one_letter_code
_entity_poly.pdbx_strand_id
1 'polypeptide(L)'
;MNIFYNIMSIKSSQTLVSEALNEVKTITADEALKLSNENKCTLIDIREKGELDKTGRIENSNHIPRGMLEFWLDPEGPYFKSGKIDMSKEMVLFCAGGLRSALAAKSLKEMGFENVSHIDGGFAATSQSDFKIV
;
A
#
# COMPACT_ATOMS: atom_id res chain seq x y z
N MET A 1 19.84 28.19 -15.88
CA MET A 1 20.24 26.89 -15.37
C MET A 1 20.24 25.88 -16.51
N ASN A 2 21.27 25.06 -16.57
CA ASN A 2 21.42 24.03 -17.61
C ASN A 2 20.43 22.90 -17.35
N ILE A 3 19.74 22.43 -18.39
CA ILE A 3 18.75 21.35 -18.29
C ILE A 3 19.38 20.02 -17.79
N PHE A 4 20.63 19.73 -18.17
CA PHE A 4 21.37 18.57 -17.68
C PHE A 4 21.58 18.62 -16.17
N TYR A 5 21.87 19.78 -15.63
CA TYR A 5 22.01 19.95 -14.19
C TYR A 5 20.70 19.62 -13.48
N ASN A 6 19.55 20.09 -14.00
CA ASN A 6 18.24 19.80 -13.44
C ASN A 6 17.92 18.30 -13.47
N ILE A 7 18.19 17.64 -14.59
CA ILE A 7 17.95 16.19 -14.72
C ILE A 7 18.81 15.41 -13.73
N MET A 8 20.10 15.78 -13.57
CA MET A 8 21.01 15.09 -12.66
C MET A 8 20.66 15.30 -11.20
N SER A 9 19.98 16.40 -10.84
CA SER A 9 19.55 16.68 -9.48
C SER A 9 18.19 16.04 -9.13
N ILE A 10 17.47 15.50 -10.11
CA ILE A 10 16.18 14.86 -9.92
C ILE A 10 16.41 13.39 -9.55
N LYS A 11 15.77 12.95 -8.46
CA LYS A 11 15.82 11.55 -8.06
C LYS A 11 14.96 10.69 -8.98
N SER A 12 15.44 9.50 -9.28
CA SER A 12 14.65 8.52 -10.02
C SER A 12 13.57 7.89 -9.15
N SER A 13 12.57 7.29 -9.78
CA SER A 13 11.56 6.52 -9.03
C SER A 13 12.19 5.36 -8.26
N GLN A 14 13.21 4.70 -8.83
CA GLN A 14 13.94 3.63 -8.15
C GLN A 14 14.61 4.13 -6.87
N THR A 15 15.19 5.33 -6.90
CA THR A 15 15.81 5.93 -5.72
C THR A 15 14.76 6.21 -4.66
N LEU A 16 13.61 6.78 -5.05
CA LEU A 16 12.52 7.05 -4.11
C LEU A 16 12.02 5.75 -3.46
N VAL A 17 11.86 4.70 -4.23
CA VAL A 17 11.42 3.40 -3.73
C VAL A 17 12.46 2.81 -2.77
N SER A 18 13.76 2.85 -3.13
CA SER A 18 14.83 2.36 -2.25
C SER A 18 14.85 3.10 -0.92
N GLU A 19 14.71 4.42 -0.94
CA GLU A 19 14.63 5.22 0.26
C GLU A 19 13.41 4.85 1.12
N ALA A 20 12.26 4.67 0.47
CA ALA A 20 11.04 4.26 1.16
C ALA A 20 11.18 2.89 1.82
N LEU A 21 11.76 1.92 1.11
CA LEU A 21 11.97 0.57 1.64
C LEU A 21 12.86 0.55 2.89
N ASN A 22 13.77 1.53 3.03
CA ASN A 22 14.59 1.66 4.23
C ASN A 22 13.82 2.19 5.44
N GLU A 23 12.67 2.81 5.22
CA GLU A 23 11.90 3.48 6.28
C GLU A 23 10.61 2.74 6.65
N VAL A 24 10.11 1.86 5.78
CA VAL A 24 8.81 1.21 5.98
C VAL A 24 8.97 -0.26 6.34
N LYS A 25 7.95 -0.81 6.97
CA LYS A 25 7.89 -2.24 7.28
C LYS A 25 7.41 -3.00 6.06
N THR A 26 8.23 -3.93 5.58
CA THR A 26 7.89 -4.81 4.46
C THR A 26 7.65 -6.22 4.99
N ILE A 27 6.52 -6.81 4.62
CA ILE A 27 6.18 -8.18 5.03
C ILE A 27 5.98 -9.05 3.79
N THR A 28 6.08 -10.36 3.96
CA THR A 28 5.81 -11.30 2.88
C THR A 28 4.31 -11.50 2.67
N ALA A 29 3.94 -12.05 1.52
CA ALA A 29 2.54 -12.40 1.26
C ALA A 29 2.02 -13.41 2.29
N ASP A 30 2.84 -14.37 2.69
CA ASP A 30 2.45 -15.38 3.69
C ASP A 30 2.26 -14.77 5.08
N GLU A 31 3.11 -13.83 5.47
CA GLU A 31 2.92 -13.09 6.73
C GLU A 31 1.61 -12.28 6.71
N ALA A 32 1.33 -11.63 5.58
CA ALA A 32 0.06 -10.89 5.40
C ALA A 32 -1.15 -11.83 5.46
N LEU A 33 -1.04 -13.01 4.84
CA LEU A 33 -2.09 -14.02 4.89
C LEU A 33 -2.39 -14.46 6.32
N LYS A 34 -1.35 -14.70 7.11
CA LYS A 34 -1.49 -15.07 8.52
C LYS A 34 -2.21 -13.97 9.31
N LEU A 35 -1.77 -12.73 9.14
CA LEU A 35 -2.43 -11.59 9.80
C LEU A 35 -3.90 -11.48 9.40
N SER A 36 -4.19 -11.66 8.13
CA SER A 36 -5.55 -11.61 7.60
C SER A 36 -6.43 -12.73 8.17
N ASN A 37 -5.91 -13.97 8.19
CA ASN A 37 -6.64 -15.11 8.73
C ASN A 37 -6.91 -14.97 10.23
N GLU A 38 -6.04 -14.32 10.95
CA GLU A 38 -6.19 -14.04 12.39
C GLU A 38 -6.97 -12.75 12.66
N ASN A 39 -7.46 -12.09 11.62
CA ASN A 39 -8.20 -10.82 11.69
C ASN A 39 -7.40 -9.72 12.43
N LYS A 40 -6.09 -9.69 12.17
CA LYS A 40 -5.15 -8.75 12.81
C LYS A 40 -4.72 -7.61 11.91
N CYS A 41 -5.17 -7.57 10.67
CA CYS A 41 -4.81 -6.49 9.75
C CYS A 41 -6.00 -6.04 8.92
N THR A 42 -5.88 -4.85 8.38
CA THR A 42 -6.77 -4.30 7.37
C THR A 42 -5.98 -4.28 6.07
N LEU A 43 -6.40 -5.10 5.10
CA LEU A 43 -5.75 -5.15 3.78
C LEU A 43 -6.25 -4.00 2.92
N ILE A 44 -5.34 -3.24 2.34
CA ILE A 44 -5.68 -2.10 1.47
C ILE A 44 -4.97 -2.27 0.12
N ASP A 45 -5.78 -2.48 -0.91
CA ASP A 45 -5.34 -2.55 -2.29
C ASP A 45 -5.29 -1.13 -2.85
N ILE A 46 -4.11 -0.66 -3.23
CA ILE A 46 -3.94 0.70 -3.74
C ILE A 46 -3.81 0.77 -5.26
N ARG A 47 -4.07 -0.35 -5.95
CA ARG A 47 -4.02 -0.39 -7.41
C ARG A 47 -5.14 0.45 -8.03
N GLU A 48 -5.03 0.69 -9.32
CA GLU A 48 -6.11 1.32 -10.08
C GLU A 48 -7.26 0.33 -10.29
N LYS A 49 -8.49 0.86 -10.37
CA LYS A 49 -9.68 0.03 -10.55
C LYS A 49 -9.57 -0.92 -11.76
N GLY A 50 -8.98 -0.43 -12.86
CA GLY A 50 -8.77 -1.25 -14.06
C GLY A 50 -7.91 -2.48 -13.81
N GLU A 51 -6.96 -2.41 -12.88
CA GLU A 51 -6.14 -3.57 -12.52
C GLU A 51 -6.98 -4.62 -11.78
N LEU A 52 -7.85 -4.19 -10.86
CA LEU A 52 -8.75 -5.10 -10.15
C LEU A 52 -9.73 -5.77 -11.12
N ASP A 53 -10.28 -5.00 -12.05
CA ASP A 53 -11.23 -5.53 -13.05
C ASP A 53 -10.57 -6.59 -13.92
N LYS A 54 -9.27 -6.48 -14.18
CA LYS A 54 -8.51 -7.38 -15.03
C LYS A 54 -8.08 -8.66 -14.34
N THR A 55 -7.67 -8.57 -13.09
CA THR A 55 -7.02 -9.66 -12.37
C THR A 55 -7.88 -10.25 -11.25
N GLY A 56 -8.97 -9.58 -10.89
CA GLY A 56 -9.67 -9.86 -9.65
C GLY A 56 -9.01 -9.17 -8.47
N ARG A 57 -9.53 -9.42 -7.29
CA ARG A 57 -9.09 -8.79 -6.05
C ARG A 57 -9.01 -9.81 -4.93
N ILE A 58 -8.27 -9.49 -3.89
CA ILE A 58 -8.22 -10.31 -2.69
C ILE A 58 -9.53 -10.13 -1.92
N GLU A 59 -10.17 -11.25 -1.57
CA GLU A 59 -11.37 -11.25 -0.74
C GLU A 59 -11.08 -10.54 0.59
N ASN A 60 -12.01 -9.72 1.04
CA ASN A 60 -11.91 -8.93 2.27
C ASN A 60 -10.87 -7.80 2.23
N SER A 61 -10.30 -7.50 1.07
CA SER A 61 -9.48 -6.31 0.93
C SER A 61 -10.32 -5.07 0.69
N ASN A 62 -9.80 -3.94 1.12
CA ASN A 62 -10.39 -2.63 0.88
C ASN A 62 -9.67 -1.97 -0.28
N HIS A 63 -10.40 -1.38 -1.22
CA HIS A 63 -9.80 -0.68 -2.35
C HIS A 63 -9.74 0.81 -2.08
N ILE A 64 -8.53 1.33 -1.99
CA ILE A 64 -8.28 2.78 -1.94
C ILE A 64 -7.20 3.07 -2.98
N PRO A 65 -7.56 3.64 -4.14
CA PRO A 65 -6.55 3.95 -5.17
C PRO A 65 -5.44 4.84 -4.62
N ARG A 66 -4.21 4.62 -5.07
CA ARG A 66 -3.05 5.35 -4.57
C ARG A 66 -3.28 6.87 -4.52
N GLY A 67 -3.92 7.42 -5.55
CA GLY A 67 -4.16 8.88 -5.62
C GLY A 67 -5.14 9.41 -4.58
N MET A 68 -5.90 8.55 -3.93
CA MET A 68 -6.88 8.94 -2.91
C MET A 68 -6.47 8.55 -1.49
N LEU A 69 -5.37 7.85 -1.34
CA LEU A 69 -5.01 7.21 -0.07
C LEU A 69 -4.93 8.22 1.08
N GLU A 70 -4.13 9.25 0.94
CA GLU A 70 -3.95 10.24 2.00
C GLU A 70 -5.24 10.99 2.33
N PHE A 71 -6.04 11.26 1.30
CA PHE A 71 -7.30 11.97 1.47
C PHE A 71 -8.35 11.13 2.20
N TRP A 72 -8.47 9.86 1.84
CA TRP A 72 -9.45 8.97 2.46
C TRP A 72 -9.05 8.54 3.86
N LEU A 73 -7.75 8.48 4.14
CA LEU A 73 -7.24 8.14 5.47
C LEU A 73 -6.98 9.36 6.35
N ASP A 74 -7.29 10.55 5.87
CA ASP A 74 -7.19 11.78 6.64
C ASP A 74 -8.14 11.71 7.85
N PRO A 75 -7.62 11.79 9.11
CA PRO A 75 -8.47 11.70 10.30
C PRO A 75 -9.54 12.78 10.38
N GLU A 76 -9.33 13.91 9.74
CA GLU A 76 -10.31 15.00 9.67
C GLU A 76 -11.30 14.83 8.54
N GLY A 77 -11.09 13.87 7.65
CA GLY A 77 -11.92 13.64 6.48
C GLY A 77 -13.15 12.78 6.76
N PRO A 78 -14.20 12.90 5.92
CA PRO A 78 -15.45 12.18 6.14
C PRO A 78 -15.31 10.67 5.94
N TYR A 79 -14.42 10.21 5.08
CA TYR A 79 -14.20 8.78 4.83
C TYR A 79 -13.66 8.09 6.08
N PHE A 80 -12.65 8.68 6.71
CA PHE A 80 -12.09 8.18 7.96
C PHE A 80 -13.16 8.16 9.07
N LYS A 81 -13.89 9.28 9.21
CA LYS A 81 -14.91 9.43 10.25
C LYS A 81 -16.09 8.49 10.08
N SER A 82 -16.32 7.98 8.87
CA SER A 82 -17.41 7.03 8.60
C SER A 82 -17.15 5.63 9.17
N GLY A 83 -15.90 5.33 9.56
CA GLY A 83 -15.53 4.02 10.09
C GLY A 83 -15.48 2.91 9.06
N LYS A 84 -15.46 3.23 7.77
CA LYS A 84 -15.43 2.22 6.69
C LYS A 84 -14.14 1.42 6.66
N ILE A 85 -13.06 1.98 7.17
CA ILE A 85 -11.75 1.31 7.26
C ILE A 85 -11.43 1.14 8.75
N ASP A 86 -11.09 -0.07 9.14
CA ASP A 86 -10.70 -0.35 10.52
C ASP A 86 -9.23 0.05 10.71
N MET A 87 -9.04 1.20 11.37
CA MET A 87 -7.71 1.76 11.65
C MET A 87 -7.11 1.25 12.96
N SER A 88 -7.85 0.44 13.71
CA SER A 88 -7.36 -0.11 14.98
C SER A 88 -6.38 -1.26 14.78
N LYS A 89 -6.36 -1.84 13.57
CA LYS A 89 -5.48 -2.93 13.19
C LYS A 89 -4.32 -2.44 12.35
N GLU A 90 -3.30 -3.29 12.19
CA GLU A 90 -2.21 -3.00 11.26
C GLU A 90 -2.79 -2.81 9.85
N MET A 91 -2.47 -1.70 9.20
CA MET A 91 -2.82 -1.49 7.81
C MET A 91 -1.75 -2.11 6.93
N VAL A 92 -2.15 -3.03 6.07
CA VAL A 92 -1.24 -3.72 5.16
C VAL A 92 -1.59 -3.29 3.74
N LEU A 93 -0.73 -2.46 3.16
CA LEU A 93 -0.90 -1.93 1.82
C LEU A 93 -0.31 -2.89 0.78
N PHE A 94 -0.90 -2.96 -0.39
CA PHE A 94 -0.29 -3.65 -1.52
C PHE A 94 -0.68 -3.03 -2.85
N CYS A 95 0.22 -3.15 -3.81
CA CYS A 95 -0.01 -2.78 -5.20
C CYS A 95 0.26 -4.00 -6.08
N ALA A 96 0.57 -3.83 -7.35
CA ALA A 96 0.81 -4.97 -8.24
C ALA A 96 2.13 -5.68 -7.92
N GLY A 97 3.22 -4.93 -7.73
CA GLY A 97 4.57 -5.50 -7.56
C GLY A 97 5.34 -5.00 -6.34
N GLY A 98 4.78 -4.14 -5.54
CA GLY A 98 5.43 -3.67 -4.30
C GLY A 98 6.11 -2.31 -4.38
N LEU A 99 6.10 -1.64 -5.53
CA LEU A 99 6.79 -0.36 -5.68
C LEU A 99 5.93 0.82 -5.21
N ARG A 100 4.71 0.92 -5.73
CA ARG A 100 3.77 1.98 -5.32
C ARG A 100 3.43 1.88 -3.84
N SER A 101 3.32 0.66 -3.32
CA SER A 101 2.97 0.44 -1.92
C SER A 101 4.10 0.84 -0.97
N ALA A 102 5.36 0.74 -1.38
CA ALA A 102 6.49 1.24 -0.59
C ALA A 102 6.38 2.75 -0.41
N LEU A 103 6.13 3.49 -1.50
CA LEU A 103 5.93 4.93 -1.47
C LEU A 103 4.70 5.32 -0.64
N ALA A 104 3.63 4.57 -0.80
CA ALA A 104 2.39 4.80 -0.07
C ALA A 104 2.57 4.60 1.44
N ALA A 105 3.24 3.53 1.85
CA ALA A 105 3.52 3.26 3.25
C ALA A 105 4.37 4.37 3.88
N LYS A 106 5.36 4.87 3.14
CA LYS A 106 6.16 6.01 3.59
C LYS A 106 5.29 7.25 3.80
N SER A 107 4.40 7.53 2.86
CA SER A 107 3.49 8.68 2.96
C SER A 107 2.58 8.60 4.19
N LEU A 108 2.02 7.43 4.47
CA LEU A 108 1.20 7.24 5.66
C LEU A 108 2.02 7.39 6.95
N LYS A 109 3.26 6.94 6.93
CA LYS A 109 4.16 7.14 8.07
C LYS A 109 4.41 8.62 8.32
N GLU A 110 4.58 9.41 7.26
CA GLU A 110 4.72 10.86 7.36
C GLU A 110 3.47 11.53 7.94
N MET A 111 2.30 10.98 7.71
CA MET A 111 1.04 11.44 8.33
C MET A 111 0.96 11.11 9.82
N GLY A 112 1.80 10.21 10.32
CA GLY A 112 1.83 9.80 11.71
C GLY A 112 1.25 8.42 12.00
N PHE A 113 0.84 7.67 10.97
CA PHE A 113 0.41 6.28 11.16
C PHE A 113 1.63 5.42 11.47
N GLU A 114 1.60 4.72 12.60
CA GLU A 114 2.75 3.92 13.05
C GLU A 114 2.60 2.45 12.67
N ASN A 115 1.38 1.95 12.61
CA ASN A 115 1.11 0.52 12.39
C ASN A 115 0.74 0.25 10.93
N VAL A 116 1.71 0.47 10.05
CA VAL A 116 1.55 0.33 8.59
C VAL A 116 2.68 -0.53 8.04
N SER A 117 2.32 -1.48 7.18
CA SER A 117 3.27 -2.28 6.41
C SER A 117 2.81 -2.38 4.97
N HIS A 118 3.66 -2.94 4.11
CA HIS A 118 3.27 -3.26 2.74
C HIS A 118 3.80 -4.63 2.35
N ILE A 119 3.19 -5.25 1.35
CA ILE A 119 3.51 -6.62 0.94
C ILE A 119 4.60 -6.61 -0.13
N ASP A 120 5.71 -7.30 0.15
CA ASP A 120 6.76 -7.54 -0.83
C ASP A 120 6.20 -8.31 -2.02
N GLY A 121 6.46 -7.82 -3.24
CA GLY A 121 5.95 -8.43 -4.45
C GLY A 121 4.48 -8.20 -4.74
N GLY A 122 3.75 -7.53 -3.85
CA GLY A 122 2.37 -7.07 -4.06
C GLY A 122 1.39 -8.17 -4.46
N PHE A 123 0.41 -7.82 -5.30
CA PHE A 123 -0.63 -8.74 -5.77
C PHE A 123 -0.04 -9.96 -6.50
N ALA A 124 1.06 -9.79 -7.23
CA ALA A 124 1.72 -10.90 -7.90
C ALA A 124 2.14 -11.99 -6.90
N ALA A 125 2.69 -11.58 -5.76
CA ALA A 125 3.06 -12.52 -4.69
C ALA A 125 1.85 -13.09 -3.98
N THR A 126 0.82 -12.27 -3.70
CA THR A 126 -0.39 -12.72 -3.01
C THR A 126 -1.19 -13.72 -3.86
N SER A 127 -1.20 -13.55 -5.19
CA SER A 127 -1.89 -14.48 -6.08
C SER A 127 -1.26 -15.86 -6.14
N GLN A 128 0.00 -15.98 -5.72
CA GLN A 128 0.72 -17.27 -5.62
C GLN A 128 0.65 -17.87 -4.21
N SER A 129 0.04 -17.17 -3.28
CA SER A 129 -0.19 -17.59 -1.92
C SER A 129 -1.64 -18.09 -1.78
N ASP A 130 -2.06 -18.47 -0.59
CA ASP A 130 -3.40 -19.03 -0.35
C ASP A 130 -4.47 -17.96 -0.14
N PHE A 131 -4.24 -16.74 -0.55
CA PHE A 131 -5.29 -15.72 -0.56
C PHE A 131 -6.39 -16.08 -1.56
N LYS A 132 -7.62 -15.87 -1.16
CA LYS A 132 -8.76 -16.06 -2.06
C LYS A 132 -8.92 -14.85 -2.97
N ILE A 133 -8.89 -15.08 -4.27
CA ILE A 133 -9.10 -14.06 -5.30
C ILE A 133 -10.53 -14.14 -5.78
N VAL A 134 -11.19 -13.01 -5.81
CA VAL A 134 -12.60 -12.89 -6.23
C VAL A 134 -12.80 -11.90 -7.36
#